data_3edb5009c1f37ee432b2fd85f43c0fe4
#
_entry.id   3edb5009c1f37ee432b2fd85f43c0fe4
#
_cell.length_a   1.000
_cell.length_b   1.000
_cell.length_c   1.000
_cell.angle_alpha   90.00
_cell.angle_beta   90.00
_cell.angle_gamma   90.00
#
_symmetry.space_group_name_H-M   'P 1'
#
loop_
_entity.id
_entity.type
_entity.pdbx_description
1 polymer ?
#
loop_
_entity_poly.entity_id
_entity_poly.type
_entity_poly.pdbx_seq_one_letter_code
_entity_poly.pdbx_strand_id
1 'polypeptide(L)'
;MRRSLQLSLAAVFAALHATLYLVSFGLWRNWGIYLEALEGIILGPKIGFLAALLGGSIARAIKPDPLSWMFGIVAEPVSVLVAGLLSKAKWKPALLVYAAMLLAYFAHPYGRALPFWTIMDVLFALAVIYPAARLSKYLFKTEAKRLLPIALALVSFVCIATDSLVRVFLLIPCGLYTTFFSSFEVLSAEFVGAAFYSYIEDVIVVVVSLVVGVPLLIGILKLKVLNK
;
A
#
# COMPACT_ATOMS: atom_id res chain seq x y z
N MET A 1 -13.32 -19.03 0.84
CA MET A 1 -13.89 -18.40 2.06
C MET A 1 -15.39 -18.22 1.89
N ARG A 2 -16.22 -18.50 2.91
CA ARG A 2 -17.68 -18.28 2.87
C ARG A 2 -17.97 -16.78 2.73
N ARG A 3 -19.00 -16.40 1.94
CA ARG A 3 -19.34 -14.98 1.69
C ARG A 3 -19.60 -14.18 2.99
N SER A 4 -20.32 -14.80 3.95
CA SER A 4 -20.58 -14.16 5.26
C SER A 4 -19.28 -13.84 6.03
N LEU A 5 -18.34 -14.78 6.08
CA LEU A 5 -17.06 -14.58 6.75
C LEU A 5 -16.22 -13.49 6.04
N GLN A 6 -16.26 -13.47 4.71
CA GLN A 6 -15.55 -12.46 3.93
C GLN A 6 -16.09 -11.06 4.19
N LEU A 7 -17.43 -10.93 4.28
CA LEU A 7 -18.07 -9.67 4.60
C LEU A 7 -17.78 -9.20 6.04
N SER A 8 -17.83 -10.12 7.01
CA SER A 8 -17.46 -9.80 8.40
C SER A 8 -16.02 -9.35 8.53
N LEU A 9 -15.08 -10.04 7.88
CA LEU A 9 -13.68 -9.63 7.87
C LEU A 9 -13.48 -8.28 7.18
N ALA A 10 -14.18 -8.02 6.07
CA ALA A 10 -14.12 -6.73 5.39
C ALA A 10 -14.59 -5.59 6.31
N ALA A 11 -15.68 -5.79 7.05
CA ALA A 11 -16.17 -4.81 8.02
C ALA A 11 -15.16 -4.58 9.16
N VAL A 12 -14.54 -5.64 9.68
CA VAL A 12 -13.50 -5.54 10.72
C VAL A 12 -12.28 -4.76 10.20
N PHE A 13 -11.79 -5.08 8.98
CA PHE A 13 -10.65 -4.37 8.40
C PHE A 13 -10.98 -2.91 8.12
N ALA A 14 -12.16 -2.60 7.58
CA ALA A 14 -12.60 -1.22 7.37
C ALA A 14 -12.67 -0.42 8.69
N ALA A 15 -13.19 -1.03 9.77
CA ALA A 15 -13.21 -0.42 11.08
C ALA A 15 -11.80 -0.20 11.66
N LEU A 16 -10.91 -1.18 11.52
CA LEU A 16 -9.52 -1.06 11.96
C LEU A 16 -8.78 0.02 11.16
N HIS A 17 -8.99 0.07 9.84
CA HIS A 17 -8.42 1.10 8.97
C HIS A 17 -8.85 2.49 9.44
N ALA A 18 -10.15 2.70 9.66
CA ALA A 18 -10.68 3.96 10.18
C ALA A 18 -10.10 4.30 11.57
N THR A 19 -10.03 3.33 12.48
CA THR A 19 -9.52 3.54 13.83
C THR A 19 -8.05 3.93 13.80
N LEU A 20 -7.21 3.23 13.03
CA LEU A 20 -5.79 3.53 12.93
C LEU A 20 -5.56 4.90 12.29
N TYR A 21 -6.37 5.31 11.32
CA TYR A 21 -6.33 6.66 10.80
C TYR A 21 -6.61 7.70 11.89
N LEU A 22 -7.67 7.52 12.68
CA LEU A 22 -8.10 8.48 13.70
C LEU A 22 -7.09 8.65 14.84
N VAL A 23 -6.39 7.57 15.22
CA VAL A 23 -5.40 7.59 16.31
C VAL A 23 -3.97 7.90 15.83
N SER A 24 -3.79 8.16 14.54
CA SER A 24 -2.46 8.41 13.97
C SER A 24 -1.83 9.69 14.50
N PHE A 25 -0.52 9.62 14.77
CA PHE A 25 0.34 10.75 15.09
C PHE A 25 1.79 10.48 14.66
N GLY A 26 2.56 11.53 14.48
CA GLY A 26 4.02 11.47 14.39
C GLY A 26 4.62 11.01 13.05
N LEU A 27 3.81 10.60 12.07
CA LEU A 27 4.25 10.21 10.73
C LEU A 27 3.53 11.03 9.65
N TRP A 28 4.09 11.05 8.46
CA TRP A 28 3.49 11.73 7.31
C TRP A 28 2.19 11.08 6.86
N ARG A 29 2.21 9.74 6.82
CA ARG A 29 1.02 8.95 6.48
C ARG A 29 0.29 8.50 7.74
N ASN A 30 -1.01 8.31 7.62
CA ASN A 30 -1.81 7.78 8.73
C ASN A 30 -1.45 6.30 8.99
N TRP A 31 -1.74 5.82 10.19
CA TRP A 31 -1.41 4.45 10.60
C TRP A 31 -2.22 3.36 9.90
N GLY A 32 -3.22 3.69 9.08
CA GLY A 32 -3.90 2.76 8.20
C GLY A 32 -2.95 2.00 7.27
N ILE A 33 -1.83 2.62 6.86
CA ILE A 33 -0.80 2.01 6.02
C ILE A 33 -0.26 0.69 6.56
N TYR A 34 -0.25 0.48 7.90
CA TYR A 34 0.21 -0.77 8.52
C TYR A 34 -0.70 -1.97 8.25
N LEU A 35 -1.98 -1.72 7.88
CA LEU A 35 -2.94 -2.78 7.56
C LEU A 35 -3.01 -3.12 6.09
N GLU A 36 -2.65 -2.22 5.19
CA GLU A 36 -2.91 -2.32 3.74
C GLU A 36 -2.46 -3.65 3.14
N ALA A 37 -1.24 -4.08 3.45
CA ALA A 37 -0.72 -5.34 2.92
C ALA A 37 -1.54 -6.53 3.42
N LEU A 38 -1.84 -6.59 4.73
CA LEU A 38 -2.60 -7.67 5.35
C LEU A 38 -4.05 -7.68 4.87
N GLU A 39 -4.65 -6.51 4.73
CA GLU A 39 -5.99 -6.32 4.18
C GLU A 39 -6.09 -6.89 2.76
N GLY A 40 -5.17 -6.52 1.88
CA GLY A 40 -5.09 -7.05 0.53
C GLY A 40 -4.83 -8.56 0.47
N ILE A 41 -3.93 -9.07 1.31
CA ILE A 41 -3.59 -10.50 1.39
C ILE A 41 -4.78 -11.34 1.85
N ILE A 42 -5.46 -10.92 2.92
CA ILE A 42 -6.52 -11.70 3.58
C ILE A 42 -7.84 -11.60 2.81
N LEU A 43 -8.27 -10.40 2.44
CA LEU A 43 -9.54 -10.15 1.77
C LEU A 43 -9.46 -10.38 0.25
N GLY A 44 -8.25 -10.29 -0.29
CA GLY A 44 -8.01 -10.30 -1.74
C GLY A 44 -8.29 -8.96 -2.40
N PRO A 45 -7.98 -8.82 -3.71
CA PRO A 45 -7.85 -7.51 -4.36
C PRO A 45 -9.13 -6.67 -4.36
N LYS A 46 -10.28 -7.28 -4.67
CA LYS A 46 -11.54 -6.52 -4.81
C LYS A 46 -12.15 -6.12 -3.47
N ILE A 47 -12.23 -7.07 -2.55
CA ILE A 47 -12.86 -6.84 -1.25
C ILE A 47 -11.95 -5.98 -0.36
N GLY A 48 -10.64 -6.23 -0.39
CA GLY A 48 -9.67 -5.38 0.30
C GLY A 48 -9.72 -3.93 -0.19
N PHE A 49 -9.71 -3.73 -1.52
CA PHE A 49 -9.89 -2.39 -2.09
C PHE A 49 -11.13 -1.68 -1.55
N LEU A 50 -12.28 -2.37 -1.53
CA LEU A 50 -13.53 -1.77 -1.03
C LEU A 50 -13.49 -1.51 0.48
N ALA A 51 -12.89 -2.39 1.27
CA ALA A 51 -12.78 -2.22 2.71
C ALA A 51 -11.86 -1.05 3.06
N ALA A 52 -10.71 -0.91 2.40
CA ALA A 52 -9.81 0.24 2.56
C ALA A 52 -10.47 1.56 2.13
N LEU A 53 -11.19 1.54 0.99
CA LEU A 53 -11.92 2.71 0.51
C LEU A 53 -13.01 3.15 1.50
N LEU A 54 -13.78 2.21 2.03
CA LEU A 54 -14.84 2.51 2.99
C LEU A 54 -14.25 2.98 4.33
N GLY A 55 -13.27 2.25 4.88
CA GLY A 55 -12.61 2.61 6.12
C GLY A 55 -11.94 3.98 6.05
N GLY A 56 -11.17 4.22 5.00
CA GLY A 56 -10.52 5.49 4.74
C GLY A 56 -11.49 6.64 4.52
N SER A 57 -12.63 6.41 3.83
CA SER A 57 -13.66 7.43 3.63
C SER A 57 -14.36 7.80 4.94
N ILE A 58 -14.73 6.82 5.75
CA ILE A 58 -15.35 7.04 7.07
C ILE A 58 -14.40 7.84 7.96
N ALA A 59 -13.14 7.44 8.02
CA ALA A 59 -12.14 8.11 8.84
C ALA A 59 -11.96 9.59 8.47
N ARG A 60 -11.89 9.88 7.17
CA ARG A 60 -11.75 11.24 6.65
C ARG A 60 -13.03 12.08 6.81
N ALA A 61 -14.19 11.44 6.83
CA ALA A 61 -15.44 12.14 7.16
C ALA A 61 -15.49 12.56 8.63
N ILE A 62 -14.88 11.79 9.53
CA ILE A 62 -14.80 12.09 10.97
C ILE A 62 -13.69 13.11 11.26
N LYS A 63 -12.51 12.93 10.68
CA LYS A 63 -11.34 13.80 10.85
C LYS A 63 -10.87 14.28 9.46
N PRO A 64 -11.47 15.34 8.93
CA PRO A 64 -11.11 15.83 7.61
C PRO A 64 -9.71 16.44 7.61
N ASP A 65 -8.91 16.01 6.65
CA ASP A 65 -7.62 16.56 6.32
C ASP A 65 -7.50 16.65 4.78
N PRO A 66 -7.32 17.88 4.22
CA PRO A 66 -7.30 18.08 2.77
C PRO A 66 -6.25 17.24 2.04
N LEU A 67 -5.03 17.13 2.58
CA LEU A 67 -3.97 16.33 2.00
C LEU A 67 -4.33 14.85 1.97
N SER A 68 -4.84 14.35 3.08
CA SER A 68 -5.27 12.96 3.18
C SER A 68 -6.46 12.66 2.24
N TRP A 69 -7.40 13.60 2.06
CA TRP A 69 -8.48 13.43 1.09
C TRP A 69 -7.97 13.34 -0.35
N MET A 70 -7.08 14.24 -0.73
CA MET A 70 -6.61 14.30 -2.13
C MET A 70 -5.74 13.10 -2.52
N PHE A 71 -4.94 12.59 -1.60
CA PHE A 71 -3.98 11.52 -1.90
C PHE A 71 -4.40 10.16 -1.35
N GLY A 72 -4.66 10.07 -0.07
CA GLY A 72 -4.87 8.81 0.62
C GLY A 72 -6.13 8.08 0.20
N ILE A 73 -7.20 8.80 -0.17
CA ILE A 73 -8.47 8.18 -0.60
C ILE A 73 -8.30 7.30 -1.84
N VAL A 74 -7.30 7.55 -2.66
CA VAL A 74 -6.96 6.73 -3.84
C VAL A 74 -5.78 5.83 -3.56
N ALA A 75 -4.74 6.34 -2.89
CA ALA A 75 -3.48 5.64 -2.70
C ALA A 75 -3.65 4.36 -1.85
N GLU A 76 -4.31 4.46 -0.71
CA GLU A 76 -4.53 3.35 0.21
C GLU A 76 -5.33 2.18 -0.42
N PRO A 77 -6.49 2.39 -1.08
CA PRO A 77 -7.19 1.28 -1.73
C PRO A 77 -6.41 0.67 -2.90
N VAL A 78 -5.66 1.47 -3.67
CA VAL A 78 -4.86 0.95 -4.79
C VAL A 78 -3.70 0.11 -4.30
N SER A 79 -3.03 0.49 -3.21
CA SER A 79 -1.98 -0.31 -2.60
C SER A 79 -2.50 -1.66 -2.08
N VAL A 80 -3.67 -1.66 -1.41
CA VAL A 80 -4.39 -2.86 -0.98
C VAL A 80 -4.77 -3.75 -2.16
N LEU A 81 -5.25 -3.15 -3.27
CA LEU A 81 -5.54 -3.88 -4.50
C LEU A 81 -4.29 -4.61 -5.03
N VAL A 82 -3.16 -3.92 -5.10
CA VAL A 82 -1.90 -4.49 -5.58
C VAL A 82 -1.42 -5.60 -4.66
N ALA A 83 -1.43 -5.42 -3.33
CA ALA A 83 -1.10 -6.48 -2.38
C ALA A 83 -2.00 -7.71 -2.58
N GLY A 84 -3.29 -7.51 -2.76
CA GLY A 84 -4.26 -8.56 -3.06
C GLY A 84 -4.03 -9.26 -4.41
N LEU A 85 -3.58 -8.56 -5.43
CA LEU A 85 -3.19 -9.16 -6.72
C LEU A 85 -1.93 -10.03 -6.55
N LEU A 86 -0.93 -9.53 -5.85
CA LEU A 86 0.31 -10.25 -5.58
C LEU A 86 0.05 -11.51 -4.75
N SER A 87 -0.80 -11.44 -3.72
CA SER A 87 -1.16 -12.60 -2.88
C SER A 87 -1.80 -13.74 -3.68
N LYS A 88 -2.39 -13.43 -4.83
CA LYS A 88 -2.95 -14.39 -5.81
C LYS A 88 -2.00 -14.70 -6.98
N ALA A 89 -0.71 -14.38 -6.83
CA ALA A 89 0.31 -14.55 -7.88
C ALA A 89 -0.01 -13.82 -9.21
N LYS A 90 -0.86 -12.81 -9.19
CA LYS A 90 -1.27 -12.02 -10.36
C LYS A 90 -0.33 -10.82 -10.57
N TRP A 91 0.92 -11.08 -10.94
CA TRP A 91 1.92 -10.03 -11.12
C TRP A 91 1.68 -9.13 -12.35
N LYS A 92 1.10 -9.67 -13.45
CA LYS A 92 0.88 -8.91 -14.69
C LYS A 92 -0.02 -7.68 -14.50
N PRO A 93 -1.25 -7.77 -13.92
CA PRO A 93 -2.06 -6.60 -13.66
C PRO A 93 -1.43 -5.64 -12.63
N ALA A 94 -0.72 -6.15 -11.62
CA ALA A 94 0.02 -5.29 -10.68
C ALA A 94 1.12 -4.51 -11.40
N LEU A 95 1.91 -5.18 -12.26
CA LEU A 95 2.94 -4.55 -13.08
C LEU A 95 2.35 -3.52 -14.03
N LEU A 96 1.20 -3.80 -14.66
CA LEU A 96 0.55 -2.87 -15.58
C LEU A 96 0.16 -1.56 -14.89
N VAL A 97 -0.49 -1.66 -13.73
CA VAL A 97 -0.87 -0.48 -12.92
C VAL A 97 0.38 0.33 -12.54
N TYR A 98 1.41 -0.36 -12.08
CA TYR A 98 2.66 0.25 -11.65
C TYR A 98 3.40 0.94 -12.79
N ALA A 99 3.56 0.24 -13.92
CA ALA A 99 4.24 0.76 -15.10
C ALA A 99 3.50 1.95 -15.73
N ALA A 100 2.17 1.93 -15.77
CA ALA A 100 1.38 3.04 -16.29
C ALA A 100 1.62 4.33 -15.50
N MET A 101 1.63 4.25 -14.15
CA MET A 101 1.91 5.41 -13.30
C MET A 101 3.34 5.91 -13.42
N LEU A 102 4.33 5.02 -13.49
CA LEU A 102 5.73 5.40 -13.70
C LEU A 102 5.96 6.01 -15.08
N LEU A 103 5.37 5.46 -16.12
CA LEU A 103 5.46 6.04 -17.47
C LEU A 103 4.87 7.46 -17.51
N ALA A 104 3.72 7.67 -16.86
CA ALA A 104 3.12 8.99 -16.75
C ALA A 104 4.03 9.96 -15.98
N TYR A 105 4.65 9.50 -14.87
CA TYR A 105 5.59 10.30 -14.10
C TYR A 105 6.79 10.74 -14.95
N PHE A 106 7.44 9.82 -15.66
CA PHE A 106 8.60 10.14 -16.50
C PHE A 106 8.21 10.87 -17.79
N ALA A 107 6.97 10.80 -18.25
CA ALA A 107 6.48 11.61 -19.36
C ALA A 107 6.31 13.08 -18.95
N HIS A 108 6.03 13.36 -17.68
CA HIS A 108 5.84 14.72 -17.18
C HIS A 108 7.17 15.46 -17.03
N PRO A 109 7.28 16.78 -17.44
CA PRO A 109 8.51 17.55 -17.34
C PRO A 109 9.09 17.59 -15.92
N TYR A 110 8.26 17.80 -14.91
CA TYR A 110 8.67 17.86 -13.50
C TYR A 110 9.15 16.50 -12.98
N GLY A 111 8.50 15.39 -13.39
CA GLY A 111 8.94 14.05 -13.02
C GLY A 111 10.37 13.74 -13.53
N ARG A 112 10.74 14.30 -14.67
CA ARG A 112 12.11 14.18 -15.23
C ARG A 112 13.11 15.13 -14.57
N ALA A 113 12.65 16.27 -14.09
CA ALA A 113 13.51 17.28 -13.46
C ALA A 113 13.81 16.97 -11.99
N LEU A 114 12.94 16.21 -11.32
CA LEU A 114 13.15 15.79 -9.91
C LEU A 114 14.30 14.79 -9.81
N PRO A 115 15.05 14.79 -8.68
CA PRO A 115 16.16 13.87 -8.47
C PRO A 115 15.71 12.41 -8.51
N PHE A 116 16.36 11.59 -9.32
CA PHE A 116 16.00 10.18 -9.54
C PHE A 116 15.98 9.34 -8.26
N TRP A 117 16.86 9.65 -7.31
CA TRP A 117 16.95 8.91 -6.05
C TRP A 117 15.68 9.07 -5.18
N THR A 118 14.88 10.12 -5.36
CA THR A 118 13.67 10.36 -4.55
C THR A 118 12.55 9.33 -4.77
N ILE A 119 12.64 8.50 -5.80
CA ILE A 119 11.69 7.41 -6.11
C ILE A 119 12.37 6.04 -6.19
N MET A 120 13.51 5.85 -5.54
CA MET A 120 14.25 4.58 -5.60
C MET A 120 13.49 3.42 -4.94
N ASP A 121 12.73 3.67 -3.89
CA ASP A 121 11.80 2.72 -3.27
C ASP A 121 10.79 2.16 -4.29
N VAL A 122 10.18 3.06 -5.05
CA VAL A 122 9.23 2.74 -6.13
C VAL A 122 9.90 1.92 -7.24
N LEU A 123 11.10 2.32 -7.67
CA LEU A 123 11.85 1.60 -8.71
C LEU A 123 12.33 0.22 -8.23
N PHE A 124 12.75 0.12 -6.98
CA PHE A 124 13.12 -1.16 -6.39
C PHE A 124 11.89 -2.07 -6.25
N ALA A 125 10.74 -1.52 -5.85
CA ALA A 125 9.49 -2.26 -5.77
C ALA A 125 9.06 -2.78 -7.14
N LEU A 126 9.24 -2.01 -8.22
CA LEU A 126 8.99 -2.48 -9.59
C LEU A 126 9.78 -3.77 -9.91
N ALA A 127 11.06 -3.81 -9.53
CA ALA A 127 11.92 -4.99 -9.74
C ALA A 127 11.46 -6.20 -8.93
N VAL A 128 10.87 -5.98 -7.75
CA VAL A 128 10.45 -7.08 -6.86
C VAL A 128 8.99 -7.50 -7.01
N ILE A 129 8.17 -6.86 -7.87
CA ILE A 129 6.79 -7.28 -8.15
C ILE A 129 6.70 -8.76 -8.53
N TYR A 130 7.54 -9.22 -9.46
CA TYR A 130 7.53 -10.61 -9.92
C TYR A 130 7.96 -11.59 -8.84
N PRO A 131 9.11 -11.44 -8.15
CA PRO A 131 9.47 -12.31 -7.04
C PRO A 131 8.46 -12.27 -5.88
N ALA A 132 7.89 -11.11 -5.54
CA ALA A 132 6.83 -11.01 -4.53
C ALA A 132 5.62 -11.88 -4.89
N ALA A 133 5.14 -11.80 -6.13
CA ALA A 133 4.03 -12.63 -6.61
C ALA A 133 4.40 -14.12 -6.66
N ARG A 134 5.64 -14.47 -6.99
CA ARG A 134 6.09 -15.87 -7.00
C ARG A 134 6.19 -16.47 -5.60
N LEU A 135 6.63 -15.68 -4.65
CA LEU A 135 6.78 -16.12 -3.26
C LEU A 135 5.45 -16.04 -2.48
N SER A 136 4.47 -15.28 -2.95
CA SER A 136 3.16 -15.14 -2.27
C SER A 136 2.43 -16.48 -2.06
N LYS A 137 2.71 -17.51 -2.87
CA LYS A 137 2.20 -18.87 -2.66
C LYS A 137 2.53 -19.46 -1.28
N TYR A 138 3.58 -18.94 -0.62
CA TYR A 138 3.99 -19.37 0.71
C TYR A 138 3.25 -18.67 1.84
N LEU A 139 2.51 -17.58 1.57
CA LEU A 139 1.69 -16.87 2.57
C LEU A 139 0.62 -17.78 3.19
N PHE A 140 0.14 -18.78 2.43
CA PHE A 140 -0.95 -19.67 2.84
C PHE A 140 -0.53 -21.15 2.91
N LYS A 141 0.79 -21.44 2.97
CA LYS A 141 1.30 -22.82 3.08
C LYS A 141 1.87 -23.10 4.47
N THR A 142 1.25 -24.05 5.17
CA THR A 142 1.67 -24.45 6.53
C THR A 142 3.08 -25.07 6.56
N GLU A 143 3.50 -25.73 5.48
CA GLU A 143 4.77 -26.45 5.39
C GLU A 143 5.98 -25.52 5.17
N ALA A 144 5.75 -24.32 4.64
CA ALA A 144 6.80 -23.39 4.26
C ALA A 144 6.95 -22.19 5.22
N LYS A 145 6.87 -22.43 6.53
CA LYS A 145 6.92 -21.37 7.57
C LYS A 145 8.13 -20.43 7.45
N ARG A 146 9.28 -20.93 6.96
CA ARG A 146 10.49 -20.13 6.80
C ARG A 146 10.40 -19.11 5.66
N LEU A 147 9.60 -19.37 4.63
CA LEU A 147 9.42 -18.48 3.48
C LEU A 147 8.27 -17.49 3.65
N LEU A 148 7.39 -17.72 4.62
CA LEU A 148 6.27 -16.82 4.91
C LEU A 148 6.73 -15.40 5.26
N PRO A 149 7.70 -15.17 6.16
CA PRO A 149 8.17 -13.81 6.46
C PRO A 149 8.75 -13.11 5.22
N ILE A 150 9.52 -13.83 4.40
CA ILE A 150 10.11 -13.27 3.18
C ILE A 150 9.02 -12.88 2.18
N ALA A 151 8.05 -13.77 1.97
CA ALA A 151 6.93 -13.50 1.08
C ALA A 151 6.10 -12.29 1.56
N LEU A 152 5.85 -12.22 2.87
CA LEU A 152 5.12 -11.11 3.48
C LEU A 152 5.90 -9.80 3.37
N ALA A 153 7.20 -9.79 3.67
CA ALA A 153 8.05 -8.61 3.54
C ALA A 153 8.02 -8.04 2.12
N LEU A 154 8.18 -8.89 1.10
CA LEU A 154 8.17 -8.44 -0.30
C LEU A 154 6.81 -7.90 -0.73
N VAL A 155 5.70 -8.58 -0.35
CA VAL A 155 4.35 -8.08 -0.67
C VAL A 155 4.06 -6.78 0.06
N SER A 156 4.45 -6.65 1.33
CA SER A 156 4.27 -5.42 2.12
C SER A 156 5.10 -4.27 1.56
N PHE A 157 6.32 -4.53 1.15
CA PHE A 157 7.18 -3.51 0.53
C PHE A 157 6.58 -3.01 -0.79
N VAL A 158 6.14 -3.90 -1.70
CA VAL A 158 5.49 -3.47 -2.94
C VAL A 158 4.18 -2.74 -2.65
N CYS A 159 3.44 -3.16 -1.62
CA CYS A 159 2.21 -2.49 -1.20
C CYS A 159 2.46 -1.03 -0.83
N ILE A 160 3.37 -0.78 0.12
CA ILE A 160 3.65 0.59 0.58
C ILE A 160 4.30 1.46 -0.50
N ALA A 161 5.21 0.90 -1.30
CA ALA A 161 5.77 1.62 -2.44
C ALA A 161 4.71 1.91 -3.53
N THR A 162 3.63 1.11 -3.62
CA THR A 162 2.48 1.43 -4.47
C THR A 162 1.71 2.63 -3.92
N ASP A 163 1.49 2.71 -2.61
CA ASP A 163 0.88 3.89 -1.98
C ASP A 163 1.69 5.14 -2.30
N SER A 164 3.02 5.09 -2.15
CA SER A 164 3.94 6.17 -2.52
C SER A 164 3.81 6.55 -4.00
N LEU A 165 3.82 5.55 -4.90
CA LEU A 165 3.71 5.79 -6.34
C LEU A 165 2.38 6.44 -6.73
N VAL A 166 1.27 6.02 -6.12
CA VAL A 166 -0.04 6.66 -6.39
C VAL A 166 -0.03 8.12 -5.95
N ARG A 167 0.55 8.43 -4.78
CA ARG A 167 0.68 9.82 -4.31
C ARG A 167 1.53 10.66 -5.26
N VAL A 168 2.67 10.13 -5.69
CA VAL A 168 3.55 10.78 -6.68
C VAL A 168 2.82 10.97 -8.02
N PHE A 169 2.05 9.97 -8.46
CA PHE A 169 1.25 10.06 -9.69
C PHE A 169 0.16 11.14 -9.60
N LEU A 170 -0.55 11.21 -8.49
CA LEU A 170 -1.55 12.26 -8.28
C LEU A 170 -0.89 13.65 -8.19
N LEU A 171 0.24 13.73 -7.50
CA LEU A 171 0.96 14.98 -7.32
C LEU A 171 1.49 15.53 -8.65
N ILE A 172 2.26 14.77 -9.40
CA ILE A 172 2.99 15.23 -10.60
C ILE A 172 2.17 15.03 -11.88
N PRO A 173 1.89 13.81 -12.37
CA PRO A 173 1.14 13.62 -13.61
C PRO A 173 -0.28 14.18 -13.60
N CYS A 174 -1.01 14.06 -12.49
CA CYS A 174 -2.36 14.60 -12.37
C CYS A 174 -2.41 16.09 -12.01
N GLY A 175 -1.27 16.72 -11.75
CA GLY A 175 -1.18 18.17 -11.59
C GLY A 175 -1.59 18.71 -10.23
N LEU A 176 -1.77 17.88 -9.18
CA LEU A 176 -2.12 18.38 -7.85
C LEU A 176 -1.06 19.30 -7.25
N TYR A 177 0.19 19.23 -7.74
CA TYR A 177 1.24 20.16 -7.33
C TYR A 177 0.83 21.63 -7.50
N THR A 178 0.01 21.97 -8.49
CA THR A 178 -0.44 23.34 -8.73
C THR A 178 -1.32 23.90 -7.60
N THR A 179 -1.92 23.03 -6.81
CA THR A 179 -2.74 23.40 -5.65
C THR A 179 -1.92 23.69 -4.41
N PHE A 180 -0.75 23.03 -4.28
CA PHE A 180 0.03 23.05 -3.04
C PHE A 180 1.31 23.87 -3.14
N PHE A 181 1.88 24.02 -4.33
CA PHE A 181 3.20 24.62 -4.51
C PHE A 181 3.17 25.80 -5.47
N SER A 182 3.77 26.90 -5.04
CA SER A 182 3.84 28.15 -5.80
C SER A 182 4.86 28.12 -6.93
N SER A 183 5.88 27.27 -6.82
CA SER A 183 6.93 27.11 -7.83
C SER A 183 7.52 25.71 -7.84
N PHE A 184 8.29 25.39 -8.89
CA PHE A 184 9.00 24.10 -9.00
C PHE A 184 10.07 23.94 -7.92
N GLU A 185 10.74 25.01 -7.52
CA GLU A 185 11.79 24.98 -6.49
C GLU A 185 11.22 24.55 -5.15
N VAL A 186 10.04 25.09 -4.77
CA VAL A 186 9.34 24.72 -3.53
C VAL A 186 8.89 23.26 -3.61
N LEU A 187 8.27 22.85 -4.73
CA LEU A 187 7.89 21.47 -4.96
C LEU A 187 9.10 20.53 -4.82
N SER A 188 10.22 20.87 -5.44
CA SER A 188 11.43 20.03 -5.44
C SER A 188 12.01 19.88 -4.03
N ALA A 189 12.05 20.94 -3.25
CA ALA A 189 12.53 20.91 -1.88
C ALA A 189 11.67 19.99 -0.99
N GLU A 190 10.35 20.15 -1.06
CA GLU A 190 9.41 19.30 -0.32
C GLU A 190 9.44 17.85 -0.77
N PHE A 191 9.55 17.62 -2.09
CA PHE A 191 9.63 16.26 -2.65
C PHE A 191 10.88 15.52 -2.17
N VAL A 192 12.02 16.22 -2.12
CA VAL A 192 13.28 15.69 -1.58
C VAL A 192 13.14 15.37 -0.09
N GLY A 193 12.55 16.26 0.70
CA GLY A 193 12.28 16.02 2.12
C GLY A 193 11.35 14.83 2.34
N ALA A 194 10.25 14.76 1.59
CA ALA A 194 9.27 13.69 1.67
C ALA A 194 9.86 12.30 1.34
N ALA A 195 10.84 12.23 0.42
CA ALA A 195 11.48 10.97 0.06
C ALA A 195 12.18 10.29 1.26
N PHE A 196 12.86 11.04 2.13
CA PHE A 196 13.47 10.49 3.34
C PHE A 196 12.43 9.89 4.29
N TYR A 197 11.32 10.62 4.50
CA TYR A 197 10.22 10.11 5.33
C TYR A 197 9.60 8.86 4.71
N SER A 198 9.40 8.84 3.38
CA SER A 198 8.88 7.66 2.66
C SER A 198 9.73 6.42 2.91
N TYR A 199 11.04 6.52 2.81
CA TYR A 199 11.94 5.39 3.03
C TYR A 199 11.89 4.85 4.47
N ILE A 200 11.79 5.76 5.45
CA ILE A 200 11.65 5.36 6.86
C ILE A 200 10.31 4.64 7.07
N GLU A 201 9.22 5.22 6.54
CA GLU A 201 7.88 4.62 6.64
C GLU A 201 7.80 3.25 5.95
N ASP A 202 8.44 3.07 4.80
CA ASP A 202 8.49 1.79 4.10
C ASP A 202 9.13 0.69 4.97
N VAL A 203 10.25 1.00 5.62
CA VAL A 203 10.91 0.07 6.54
C VAL A 203 10.01 -0.26 7.74
N ILE A 204 9.40 0.76 8.34
CA ILE A 204 8.50 0.58 9.50
C ILE A 204 7.30 -0.30 9.10
N VAL A 205 6.67 -0.03 7.95
CA VAL A 205 5.52 -0.82 7.46
C VAL A 205 5.90 -2.27 7.26
N VAL A 206 7.05 -2.55 6.64
CA VAL A 206 7.55 -3.92 6.45
C VAL A 206 7.77 -4.61 7.80
N VAL A 207 8.42 -3.93 8.75
CA VAL A 207 8.67 -4.49 10.09
C VAL A 207 7.36 -4.77 10.83
N VAL A 208 6.42 -3.81 10.84
CA VAL A 208 5.11 -4.00 11.47
C VAL A 208 4.34 -5.13 10.81
N SER A 209 4.36 -5.21 9.48
CA SER A 209 3.75 -6.31 8.73
C SER A 209 4.33 -7.67 9.13
N LEU A 210 5.64 -7.76 9.39
CA LEU A 210 6.27 -8.99 9.85
C LEU A 210 5.87 -9.34 11.29
N VAL A 211 5.92 -8.37 12.20
CA VAL A 211 5.63 -8.59 13.63
C VAL A 211 4.17 -8.97 13.85
N VAL A 212 3.25 -8.30 13.16
CA VAL A 212 1.80 -8.54 13.30
C VAL A 212 1.31 -9.60 12.32
N GLY A 213 1.75 -9.52 11.06
CA GLY A 213 1.20 -10.34 9.99
C GLY A 213 1.63 -11.80 10.04
N VAL A 214 2.88 -12.10 10.43
CA VAL A 214 3.34 -13.50 10.54
C VAL A 214 2.51 -14.29 11.55
N PRO A 215 2.36 -13.87 12.83
CA PRO A 215 1.52 -14.59 13.77
C PRO A 215 0.04 -14.64 13.34
N LEU A 216 -0.48 -13.56 12.76
CA LEU A 216 -1.86 -13.51 12.27
C LEU A 216 -2.10 -14.56 11.17
N LEU A 217 -1.24 -14.60 10.14
CA LEU A 217 -1.37 -15.56 9.04
C LEU A 217 -1.19 -17.01 9.52
N ILE A 218 -0.26 -17.27 10.45
CA ILE A 218 -0.11 -18.60 11.08
C ILE A 218 -1.38 -18.99 11.84
N GLY A 219 -1.99 -18.07 12.59
CA GLY A 219 -3.24 -18.27 13.29
C GLY A 219 -4.40 -18.63 12.36
N ILE A 220 -4.56 -17.86 11.29
CA ILE A 220 -5.58 -18.10 10.25
C ILE A 220 -5.40 -19.46 9.58
N LEU A 221 -4.16 -19.86 9.29
CA LEU A 221 -3.84 -21.16 8.70
C LEU A 221 -4.20 -22.31 9.65
N LYS A 222 -3.88 -22.20 10.95
CA LYS A 222 -4.24 -23.21 11.95
C LYS A 222 -5.75 -23.39 12.10
N LEU A 223 -6.51 -22.30 12.03
CA LEU A 223 -7.96 -22.32 12.14
C LEU A 223 -8.65 -22.81 10.85
N LYS A 224 -7.91 -23.10 9.77
CA LYS A 224 -8.44 -23.50 8.45
C LYS A 224 -9.52 -22.55 7.90
N VAL A 225 -9.49 -21.29 8.33
CA VAL A 225 -10.53 -20.29 8.00
C VAL A 225 -10.58 -19.97 6.51
N LEU A 226 -9.42 -19.99 5.84
CA LEU A 226 -9.31 -19.65 4.41
C LEU A 226 -9.44 -20.86 3.47
N ASN A 227 -9.42 -22.08 4.00
CA ASN A 227 -9.45 -23.33 3.22
C ASN A 227 -10.85 -23.97 3.08
N LYS A 228 -11.90 -23.27 3.47
CA LYS A 228 -13.29 -23.73 3.33
C LYS A 228 -14.10 -22.89 2.38
#